data_e5ba2e85f5293dcd2e5ffeaa2044a6d8
#
_entry.id   e5ba2e85f5293dcd2e5ffeaa2044a6d8
#
_cell.length_a   1.000
_cell.length_b   1.000
_cell.length_c   1.000
_cell.angle_alpha   90.00
_cell.angle_beta   90.00
_cell.angle_gamma   90.00
#
_symmetry.space_group_name_H-M   'P 1'
#
loop_
_entity.id
_entity.type
_entity.pdbx_description
1 polymer ?
#
loop_
_entity_poly.entity_id
_entity_poly.type
_entity_poly.pdbx_seq_one_letter_code
_entity_poly.pdbx_strand_id
1 'polypeptide(L)'
;MTESYSMTTAALEHVQAVAFDLDGTLCDSVPDLAAAAQAMCAHLGLPVLPTQTVESYVGDGISKLVHRVITNDREKEADPEIWEKGFVFFMKYYREHLSNFTRPYPETEAGLGLLKSLGIPLVVITNKNEVLAAELLKQLNLDGYFSLVLGGDSLTEKKPSPLPLQHAAEVLGIDVANMLMVGDSRNDILAAKAAGCFSIGVTFGYGDMTLLSQDKATKPDLLIRALPEIYENLQPQKNKDEE
;
A
#
# COMPACT_ATOMS: atom_id res chain seq x y z
N MET A 1 -27.40 -13.01 -0.21
CA MET A 1 -26.80 -11.66 -0.25
C MET A 1 -26.90 -10.89 1.08
N THR A 2 -27.89 -11.16 1.92
CA THR A 2 -28.11 -10.49 3.22
C THR A 2 -27.14 -10.89 4.35
N GLU A 3 -26.69 -12.12 4.43
CA GLU A 3 -25.78 -12.56 5.51
C GLU A 3 -24.34 -11.99 5.37
N SER A 4 -23.82 -11.88 4.14
CA SER A 4 -22.50 -11.30 3.88
C SER A 4 -22.44 -9.81 4.23
N TYR A 5 -23.53 -9.06 3.98
CA TYR A 5 -23.61 -7.62 4.28
C TYR A 5 -23.68 -7.36 5.79
N SER A 6 -24.41 -8.21 6.53
CA SER A 6 -24.53 -8.13 8.00
C SER A 6 -23.21 -8.40 8.72
N MET A 7 -22.40 -9.38 8.26
CA MET A 7 -21.09 -9.68 8.86
C MET A 7 -20.07 -8.58 8.58
N THR A 8 -20.09 -7.95 7.41
CA THR A 8 -19.18 -6.85 7.05
C THR A 8 -19.42 -5.62 7.92
N THR A 9 -20.70 -5.25 8.13
CA THR A 9 -21.07 -4.09 8.97
C THR A 9 -20.65 -4.30 10.43
N ALA A 10 -20.90 -5.47 11.00
CA ALA A 10 -20.52 -5.78 12.39
C ALA A 10 -18.99 -5.76 12.62
N ALA A 11 -18.19 -6.17 11.64
CA ALA A 11 -16.73 -6.14 11.74
C ALA A 11 -16.17 -4.70 11.72
N LEU A 12 -16.83 -3.78 11.01
CA LEU A 12 -16.39 -2.39 10.89
C LEU A 12 -16.77 -1.55 12.13
N GLU A 13 -17.76 -1.95 12.91
CA GLU A 13 -18.15 -1.26 14.16
C GLU A 13 -17.05 -1.27 15.24
N HIS A 14 -16.10 -2.18 15.16
CA HIS A 14 -15.03 -2.35 16.15
C HIS A 14 -13.67 -1.83 15.68
N VAL A 15 -13.60 -1.18 14.50
CA VAL A 15 -12.34 -0.63 13.97
C VAL A 15 -11.81 0.47 14.89
N GLN A 16 -10.58 0.26 15.38
CA GLN A 16 -9.87 1.17 16.27
C GLN A 16 -8.66 1.85 15.61
N ALA A 17 -8.21 1.36 14.46
CA ALA A 17 -7.13 1.96 13.67
C ALA A 17 -7.25 1.57 12.19
N VAL A 18 -6.77 2.45 11.30
CA VAL A 18 -6.70 2.16 9.86
C VAL A 18 -5.26 2.20 9.40
N ALA A 19 -4.80 1.08 8.82
CA ALA A 19 -3.51 0.94 8.18
C ALA A 19 -3.66 1.08 6.65
N PHE A 20 -2.78 1.85 6.03
CA PHE A 20 -2.75 2.08 4.59
C PHE A 20 -1.44 1.59 3.98
N ASP A 21 -1.50 0.95 2.82
CA ASP A 21 -0.35 0.95 1.94
C ASP A 21 -0.12 2.35 1.35
N LEU A 22 1.05 2.58 0.75
CA LEU A 22 1.44 3.87 0.20
C LEU A 22 1.35 3.88 -1.33
N ASP A 23 2.23 3.09 -1.99
CA ASP A 23 2.36 3.06 -3.45
C ASP A 23 1.17 2.30 -4.06
N GLY A 24 0.33 2.95 -4.86
CA GLY A 24 -0.89 2.37 -5.43
C GLY A 24 -2.14 2.51 -4.56
N THR A 25 -2.01 3.04 -3.34
CA THR A 25 -3.12 3.20 -2.40
C THR A 25 -3.32 4.66 -2.00
N LEU A 26 -2.31 5.31 -1.45
CA LEU A 26 -2.37 6.74 -1.09
C LEU A 26 -1.91 7.63 -2.24
N CYS A 27 -0.95 7.17 -3.04
CA CYS A 27 -0.41 7.93 -4.16
C CYS A 27 -0.04 7.04 -5.35
N ASP A 28 -0.07 7.66 -6.54
CA ASP A 28 0.52 7.10 -7.75
C ASP A 28 1.99 7.48 -7.83
N SER A 29 2.87 6.54 -7.45
CA SER A 29 4.33 6.68 -7.45
C SER A 29 5.02 6.01 -8.63
N VAL A 30 4.30 5.28 -9.46
CA VAL A 30 4.84 4.58 -10.65
C VAL A 30 5.59 5.51 -11.59
N PRO A 31 5.15 6.75 -11.88
CA PRO A 31 5.88 7.62 -12.80
C PRO A 31 7.33 7.86 -12.37
N ASP A 32 7.61 8.11 -11.08
CA ASP A 32 8.97 8.34 -10.58
C ASP A 32 9.74 7.02 -10.40
N LEU A 33 9.09 5.94 -9.99
CA LEU A 33 9.70 4.60 -9.94
C LEU A 33 10.13 4.14 -11.33
N ALA A 34 9.29 4.36 -12.35
CA ALA A 34 9.60 4.02 -13.73
C ALA A 34 10.74 4.88 -14.29
N ALA A 35 10.75 6.18 -13.99
CA ALA A 35 11.85 7.07 -14.39
C ALA A 35 13.20 6.60 -13.80
N ALA A 36 13.21 6.20 -12.52
CA ALA A 36 14.41 5.67 -11.88
C ALA A 36 14.85 4.33 -12.49
N ALA A 37 13.91 3.42 -12.79
CA ALA A 37 14.19 2.15 -13.45
C ALA A 37 14.74 2.35 -14.86
N GLN A 38 14.18 3.26 -15.63
CA GLN A 38 14.61 3.60 -16.98
C GLN A 38 16.00 4.24 -17.00
N ALA A 39 16.26 5.18 -16.06
CA ALA A 39 17.58 5.77 -15.88
C ALA A 39 18.64 4.73 -15.48
N MET A 40 18.27 3.78 -14.60
CA MET A 40 19.13 2.65 -14.21
C MET A 40 19.44 1.75 -15.42
N CYS A 41 18.44 1.39 -16.22
CA CYS A 41 18.68 0.60 -17.45
C CYS A 41 19.65 1.30 -18.39
N ALA A 42 19.47 2.59 -18.65
CA ALA A 42 20.36 3.38 -19.49
C ALA A 42 21.79 3.42 -18.92
N HIS A 43 21.94 3.59 -17.60
CA HIS A 43 23.24 3.57 -16.92
C HIS A 43 23.98 2.22 -17.06
N LEU A 44 23.24 1.11 -16.98
CA LEU A 44 23.78 -0.24 -17.11
C LEU A 44 23.93 -0.71 -18.57
N GLY A 45 23.52 0.08 -19.57
CA GLY A 45 23.51 -0.31 -20.97
C GLY A 45 22.47 -1.40 -21.29
N LEU A 46 21.42 -1.51 -20.49
CA LEU A 46 20.33 -2.46 -20.66
C LEU A 46 19.17 -1.83 -21.47
N PRO A 47 18.31 -2.65 -22.10
CA PRO A 47 17.10 -2.17 -22.74
C PRO A 47 16.21 -1.42 -21.76
N VAL A 48 15.75 -0.24 -22.13
CA VAL A 48 14.82 0.57 -21.33
C VAL A 48 13.42 -0.02 -21.43
N LEU A 49 12.80 -0.32 -20.27
CA LEU A 49 11.48 -0.91 -20.20
C LEU A 49 10.37 0.16 -20.26
N PRO A 50 9.22 -0.14 -20.88
CA PRO A 50 8.04 0.71 -20.79
C PRO A 50 7.55 0.89 -19.34
N THR A 51 6.97 2.04 -19.03
CA THR A 51 6.40 2.34 -17.70
C THR A 51 5.43 1.26 -17.22
N GLN A 52 4.54 0.79 -18.08
CA GLN A 52 3.57 -0.27 -17.75
C GLN A 52 4.24 -1.60 -17.35
N THR A 53 5.39 -1.93 -17.95
CA THR A 53 6.16 -3.11 -17.55
C THR A 53 6.76 -2.91 -16.15
N VAL A 54 7.33 -1.72 -15.87
CA VAL A 54 7.87 -1.39 -14.56
C VAL A 54 6.77 -1.42 -13.48
N GLU A 55 5.59 -0.84 -13.78
CA GLU A 55 4.41 -0.87 -12.92
C GLU A 55 4.05 -2.30 -12.49
N SER A 56 4.01 -3.24 -13.45
CA SER A 56 3.70 -4.64 -13.17
C SER A 56 4.70 -5.31 -12.21
N TYR A 57 5.86 -4.72 -11.98
CA TYR A 57 6.92 -5.22 -11.08
C TYR A 57 6.89 -4.58 -9.69
N VAL A 58 6.08 -3.53 -9.47
CA VAL A 58 5.95 -2.83 -8.18
C VAL A 58 5.20 -3.68 -7.16
N GLY A 59 5.42 -3.42 -5.87
CA GLY A 59 4.67 -3.99 -4.74
C GLY A 59 5.51 -4.82 -3.75
N ASP A 60 6.69 -5.33 -4.16
CA ASP A 60 7.55 -6.15 -3.30
C ASP A 60 8.81 -5.41 -2.79
N GLY A 61 8.83 -4.09 -2.96
CA GLY A 61 9.94 -3.19 -2.59
C GLY A 61 11.02 -3.08 -3.66
N ILE A 62 11.89 -2.06 -3.51
CA ILE A 62 12.86 -1.64 -4.54
C ILE A 62 13.87 -2.75 -4.87
N SER A 63 14.32 -3.53 -3.89
CA SER A 63 15.26 -4.63 -4.13
C SER A 63 14.73 -5.61 -5.19
N LYS A 64 13.48 -6.06 -5.03
CA LYS A 64 12.84 -6.95 -6.01
C LYS A 64 12.53 -6.24 -7.33
N LEU A 65 12.13 -4.98 -7.29
CA LEU A 65 11.90 -4.18 -8.49
C LEU A 65 13.17 -4.11 -9.35
N VAL A 66 14.33 -3.86 -8.76
CA VAL A 66 15.63 -3.80 -9.47
C VAL A 66 15.97 -5.14 -10.14
N HIS A 67 15.80 -6.28 -9.43
CA HIS A 67 15.98 -7.61 -10.04
C HIS A 67 15.10 -7.79 -11.28
N ARG A 68 13.80 -7.50 -11.15
CA ARG A 68 12.80 -7.66 -12.21
C ARG A 68 13.08 -6.77 -13.41
N VAL A 69 13.49 -5.53 -13.17
CA VAL A 69 13.83 -4.59 -14.25
C VAL A 69 15.08 -5.02 -14.99
N ILE A 70 16.14 -5.44 -14.30
CA ILE A 70 17.39 -5.91 -14.92
C ILE A 70 17.15 -7.16 -15.76
N THR A 71 16.37 -8.11 -15.26
CA THR A 71 16.12 -9.39 -15.92
C THR A 71 14.98 -9.35 -16.92
N ASN A 72 14.15 -8.30 -16.86
CA ASN A 72 12.84 -8.21 -17.52
C ASN A 72 11.98 -9.46 -17.25
N ASP A 73 12.01 -9.94 -15.98
CA ASP A 73 11.31 -11.13 -15.53
C ASP A 73 10.87 -10.95 -14.08
N ARG A 74 9.66 -11.42 -13.75
CA ARG A 74 9.07 -11.21 -12.43
C ARG A 74 9.73 -12.05 -11.32
N GLU A 75 10.23 -13.23 -11.66
CA GLU A 75 10.72 -14.21 -10.69
C GLU A 75 12.26 -14.38 -10.71
N LYS A 76 12.90 -13.97 -11.81
CA LYS A 76 14.34 -14.17 -12.00
C LYS A 76 15.17 -13.18 -11.20
N GLU A 77 16.22 -13.67 -10.56
CA GLU A 77 17.22 -12.82 -9.92
C GLU A 77 18.31 -12.42 -10.91
N ALA A 78 18.69 -11.16 -10.86
CA ALA A 78 19.80 -10.62 -11.66
C ALA A 78 21.15 -11.11 -11.11
N ASP A 79 22.18 -11.07 -11.95
CA ASP A 79 23.56 -11.26 -11.51
C ASP A 79 23.87 -10.30 -10.34
N PRO A 80 24.50 -10.79 -9.25
CA PRO A 80 24.74 -9.99 -8.05
C PRO A 80 25.52 -8.69 -8.28
N GLU A 81 26.54 -8.70 -9.16
CA GLU A 81 27.34 -7.50 -9.44
C GLU A 81 26.54 -6.46 -10.24
N ILE A 82 25.72 -6.92 -11.20
CA ILE A 82 24.85 -6.05 -11.99
C ILE A 82 23.75 -5.49 -11.10
N TRP A 83 23.16 -6.33 -10.25
CA TRP A 83 22.14 -5.92 -9.31
C TRP A 83 22.65 -4.86 -8.34
N GLU A 84 23.82 -5.05 -7.73
CA GLU A 84 24.39 -4.09 -6.78
C GLU A 84 24.61 -2.71 -7.43
N LYS A 85 25.23 -2.69 -8.62
CA LYS A 85 25.42 -1.45 -9.40
C LYS A 85 24.08 -0.78 -9.72
N GLY A 86 23.12 -1.57 -10.17
CA GLY A 86 21.77 -1.08 -10.50
C GLY A 86 21.04 -0.54 -9.27
N PHE A 87 21.07 -1.28 -8.17
CA PHE A 87 20.40 -0.89 -6.93
C PHE A 87 20.96 0.41 -6.35
N VAL A 88 22.28 0.56 -6.30
CA VAL A 88 22.93 1.80 -5.82
C VAL A 88 22.53 2.99 -6.71
N PHE A 89 22.57 2.81 -8.04
CA PHE A 89 22.15 3.86 -8.97
C PHE A 89 20.66 4.21 -8.81
N PHE A 90 19.80 3.20 -8.79
CA PHE A 90 18.36 3.36 -8.63
C PHE A 90 18.02 4.15 -7.35
N MET A 91 18.57 3.72 -6.21
CA MET A 91 18.33 4.34 -4.92
C MET A 91 18.76 5.81 -4.89
N LYS A 92 19.92 6.12 -5.48
CA LYS A 92 20.39 7.50 -5.59
C LYS A 92 19.44 8.34 -6.44
N TYR A 93 19.15 7.87 -7.65
CA TYR A 93 18.29 8.58 -8.60
C TYR A 93 16.89 8.78 -8.02
N TYR A 94 16.29 7.72 -7.50
CA TYR A 94 14.92 7.77 -6.95
C TYR A 94 14.80 8.70 -5.75
N ARG A 95 15.80 8.73 -4.86
CA ARG A 95 15.83 9.67 -3.74
C ARG A 95 15.87 11.14 -4.19
N GLU A 96 16.64 11.43 -5.23
CA GLU A 96 16.75 12.77 -5.81
C GLU A 96 15.48 13.22 -6.56
N HIS A 97 14.61 12.26 -6.96
CA HIS A 97 13.44 12.48 -7.81
C HIS A 97 12.17 11.84 -7.22
N LEU A 98 12.07 11.81 -5.90
CA LEU A 98 11.09 10.99 -5.17
C LEU A 98 9.62 11.36 -5.45
N SER A 99 9.34 12.64 -5.75
CA SER A 99 7.99 13.17 -5.95
C SER A 99 7.89 14.14 -7.15
N ASN A 100 8.71 13.97 -8.17
CA ASN A 100 8.64 14.85 -9.35
C ASN A 100 7.29 14.72 -10.04
N PHE A 101 6.80 13.51 -10.20
CA PHE A 101 5.54 13.16 -10.86
C PHE A 101 4.55 12.44 -9.94
N THR A 102 5.01 11.89 -8.82
CA THR A 102 4.15 11.24 -7.82
C THR A 102 3.11 12.23 -7.29
N ARG A 103 1.85 11.80 -7.22
CA ARG A 103 0.73 12.60 -6.70
C ARG A 103 -0.19 11.72 -5.86
N PRO A 104 -0.82 12.27 -4.81
CA PRO A 104 -1.93 11.58 -4.15
C PRO A 104 -3.01 11.20 -5.16
N TYR A 105 -3.65 10.06 -4.96
CA TYR A 105 -4.84 9.73 -5.74
C TYR A 105 -5.95 10.76 -5.48
N PRO A 106 -6.90 10.93 -6.41
CA PRO A 106 -8.07 11.77 -6.16
C PRO A 106 -8.75 11.40 -4.84
N GLU A 107 -9.20 12.41 -4.11
CA GLU A 107 -9.91 12.28 -2.83
C GLU A 107 -9.10 11.66 -1.67
N THR A 108 -7.79 11.39 -1.82
CA THR A 108 -6.96 10.86 -0.73
C THR A 108 -6.99 11.78 0.48
N GLU A 109 -6.71 13.08 0.32
CA GLU A 109 -6.71 14.02 1.44
C GLU A 109 -8.10 14.16 2.08
N ALA A 110 -9.17 14.16 1.26
CA ALA A 110 -10.55 14.23 1.76
C ALA A 110 -10.88 12.99 2.60
N GLY A 111 -10.55 11.79 2.12
CA GLY A 111 -10.77 10.54 2.86
C GLY A 111 -9.98 10.49 4.16
N LEU A 112 -8.69 10.85 4.14
CA LEU A 112 -7.85 10.90 5.34
C LEU A 112 -8.37 11.93 6.36
N GLY A 113 -8.83 13.11 5.89
CA GLY A 113 -9.43 14.13 6.73
C GLY A 113 -10.70 13.66 7.43
N LEU A 114 -11.59 12.98 6.70
CA LEU A 114 -12.80 12.38 7.25
C LEU A 114 -12.46 11.32 8.31
N LEU A 115 -11.54 10.41 8.03
CA LEU A 115 -11.11 9.37 8.98
C LEU A 115 -10.47 9.97 10.24
N LYS A 116 -9.63 11.00 10.07
CA LYS A 116 -9.03 11.71 11.21
C LYS A 116 -10.08 12.35 12.12
N SER A 117 -11.23 12.78 11.56
CA SER A 117 -12.33 13.34 12.35
C SER A 117 -13.01 12.34 13.26
N LEU A 118 -12.85 11.01 13.01
CA LEU A 118 -13.33 9.96 13.90
C LEU A 118 -12.45 9.79 15.15
N GLY A 119 -11.27 10.42 15.18
CA GLY A 119 -10.34 10.32 16.31
C GLY A 119 -9.57 8.98 16.38
N ILE A 120 -9.68 8.13 15.36
CA ILE A 120 -8.93 6.86 15.29
C ILE A 120 -7.55 7.08 14.65
N PRO A 121 -6.50 6.39 15.14
CA PRO A 121 -5.17 6.50 14.56
C PRO A 121 -5.12 5.94 13.13
N LEU A 122 -4.42 6.67 12.26
CA LEU A 122 -4.07 6.24 10.92
C LEU A 122 -2.59 5.90 10.88
N VAL A 123 -2.23 4.79 10.23
CA VAL A 123 -0.84 4.33 10.11
C VAL A 123 -0.53 3.96 8.66
N VAL A 124 0.74 4.08 8.27
CA VAL A 124 1.21 3.59 6.97
C VAL A 124 2.00 2.30 7.19
N ILE A 125 1.65 1.25 6.43
CA ILE A 125 2.37 -0.03 6.40
C ILE A 125 2.66 -0.38 4.94
N THR A 126 3.90 -0.17 4.52
CA THR A 126 4.30 -0.31 3.11
C THR A 126 5.54 -1.20 2.93
N ASN A 127 5.68 -1.81 1.75
CA ASN A 127 6.90 -2.53 1.37
C ASN A 127 8.01 -1.59 0.84
N LYS A 128 7.71 -0.30 0.71
CA LYS A 128 8.70 0.73 0.45
C LYS A 128 9.64 0.91 1.65
N ASN A 129 10.91 1.30 1.42
CA ASN A 129 11.84 1.66 2.50
C ASN A 129 11.24 2.77 3.39
N GLU A 130 11.38 2.63 4.72
CA GLU A 130 10.77 3.53 5.72
C GLU A 130 11.16 4.99 5.51
N VAL A 131 12.46 5.25 5.34
CA VAL A 131 12.97 6.62 5.14
C VAL A 131 12.38 7.26 3.89
N LEU A 132 12.30 6.50 2.77
CA LEU A 132 11.70 6.99 1.53
C LEU A 132 10.18 7.17 1.66
N ALA A 133 9.50 6.31 2.41
CA ALA A 133 8.07 6.44 2.66
C ALA A 133 7.75 7.69 3.48
N ALA A 134 8.47 7.91 4.57
CA ALA A 134 8.31 9.10 5.42
C ALA A 134 8.62 10.40 4.66
N GLU A 135 9.69 10.40 3.85
CA GLU A 135 10.06 11.56 3.05
C GLU A 135 9.01 11.85 1.96
N LEU A 136 8.51 10.82 1.29
CA LEU A 136 7.45 10.97 0.28
C LEU A 136 6.17 11.53 0.90
N LEU A 137 5.71 10.98 2.02
CA LEU A 137 4.54 11.50 2.73
C LEU A 137 4.69 12.98 3.08
N LYS A 138 5.88 13.39 3.54
CA LYS A 138 6.18 14.80 3.84
C LYS A 138 6.13 15.67 2.58
N GLN A 139 6.73 15.22 1.47
CA GLN A 139 6.73 15.97 0.21
C GLN A 139 5.32 16.11 -0.39
N LEU A 140 4.44 15.14 -0.10
CA LEU A 140 3.02 15.17 -0.50
C LEU A 140 2.11 15.88 0.52
N ASN A 141 2.66 16.41 1.64
CA ASN A 141 1.92 17.01 2.76
C ASN A 141 0.89 16.05 3.41
N LEU A 142 1.18 14.74 3.40
CA LEU A 142 0.32 13.70 3.99
C LEU A 142 0.84 13.21 5.34
N ASP A 143 2.06 13.54 5.75
CA ASP A 143 2.69 13.07 6.99
C ASP A 143 1.90 13.40 8.24
N GLY A 144 1.23 14.56 8.26
CA GLY A 144 0.42 15.03 9.39
C GLY A 144 -0.85 14.19 9.67
N TYR A 145 -1.21 13.24 8.81
CA TYR A 145 -2.34 12.35 9.03
C TYR A 145 -1.98 11.10 9.82
N PHE A 146 -0.73 10.67 9.80
CA PHE A 146 -0.30 9.36 10.29
C PHE A 146 0.43 9.45 11.62
N SER A 147 0.09 8.56 12.54
CA SER A 147 0.73 8.41 13.84
C SER A 147 1.93 7.46 13.82
N LEU A 148 2.02 6.61 12.80
CA LEU A 148 3.08 5.61 12.63
C LEU A 148 3.30 5.35 11.13
N VAL A 149 4.57 5.18 10.74
CA VAL A 149 4.97 4.75 9.40
C VAL A 149 5.90 3.56 9.55
N LEU A 150 5.53 2.42 8.97
CA LEU A 150 6.34 1.21 8.89
C LEU A 150 6.66 0.92 7.44
N GLY A 151 7.94 0.93 7.10
CA GLY A 151 8.45 0.55 5.79
C GLY A 151 8.82 -0.92 5.72
N GLY A 152 9.21 -1.39 4.53
CA GLY A 152 9.59 -2.78 4.29
C GLY A 152 10.89 -3.23 4.97
N ASP A 153 11.61 -2.31 5.60
CA ASP A 153 12.85 -2.51 6.35
C ASP A 153 12.74 -2.10 7.82
N SER A 154 11.57 -1.69 8.29
CA SER A 154 11.32 -1.35 9.71
C SER A 154 11.39 -2.56 10.64
N LEU A 155 11.03 -3.75 10.14
CA LEU A 155 10.95 -5.00 10.89
C LEU A 155 11.68 -6.13 10.15
N THR A 156 11.78 -7.30 10.79
CA THR A 156 12.42 -8.49 10.17
C THR A 156 11.64 -9.04 8.99
N GLU A 157 10.34 -8.76 8.94
CA GLU A 157 9.46 -9.20 7.86
C GLU A 157 8.55 -8.05 7.42
N LYS A 158 8.19 -8.04 6.14
CA LYS A 158 7.28 -7.10 5.50
C LYS A 158 6.04 -7.81 4.96
N LYS A 159 5.05 -7.07 4.47
CA LYS A 159 3.88 -7.66 3.80
C LYS A 159 4.33 -8.61 2.67
N PRO A 160 3.76 -9.83 2.57
CA PRO A 160 2.50 -10.31 3.12
C PRO A 160 2.56 -10.93 4.52
N SER A 161 3.68 -10.81 5.26
CA SER A 161 3.71 -11.22 6.68
C SER A 161 2.74 -10.37 7.51
N PRO A 162 2.08 -10.95 8.54
CA PRO A 162 1.23 -10.22 9.46
C PRO A 162 2.03 -9.32 10.42
N LEU A 163 3.34 -9.53 10.55
CA LEU A 163 4.18 -8.88 11.55
C LEU A 163 4.05 -7.35 11.58
N PRO A 164 4.04 -6.61 10.44
CA PRO A 164 3.88 -5.16 10.48
C PRO A 164 2.53 -4.70 11.06
N LEU A 165 1.43 -5.43 10.78
CA LEU A 165 0.12 -5.12 11.34
C LEU A 165 0.06 -5.43 12.84
N GLN A 166 0.60 -6.57 13.26
CA GLN A 166 0.69 -6.96 14.67
C GLN A 166 1.53 -5.96 15.47
N HIS A 167 2.67 -5.53 14.93
CA HIS A 167 3.52 -4.53 15.56
C HIS A 167 2.82 -3.16 15.67
N ALA A 168 2.14 -2.72 14.61
CA ALA A 168 1.37 -1.47 14.66
C ALA A 168 0.26 -1.53 15.72
N ALA A 169 -0.46 -2.65 15.82
CA ALA A 169 -1.48 -2.86 16.85
C ALA A 169 -0.89 -2.83 18.27
N GLU A 170 0.27 -3.46 18.49
CA GLU A 170 1.00 -3.43 19.75
C GLU A 170 1.40 -2.00 20.13
N VAL A 171 1.98 -1.22 19.21
CA VAL A 171 2.37 0.18 19.44
C VAL A 171 1.16 1.05 19.77
N LEU A 172 0.02 0.79 19.14
CA LEU A 172 -1.23 1.53 19.40
C LEU A 172 -1.98 1.03 20.65
N GLY A 173 -1.60 -0.10 21.22
CA GLY A 173 -2.25 -0.68 22.39
C GLY A 173 -3.65 -1.24 22.10
N ILE A 174 -3.89 -1.74 20.89
CA ILE A 174 -5.16 -2.32 20.43
C ILE A 174 -5.01 -3.78 20.03
N ASP A 175 -6.14 -4.49 19.90
CA ASP A 175 -6.15 -5.81 19.26
C ASP A 175 -6.00 -5.66 17.75
N VAL A 176 -5.13 -6.47 17.14
CA VAL A 176 -4.92 -6.47 15.68
C VAL A 176 -6.21 -6.78 14.91
N ALA A 177 -7.12 -7.56 15.50
CA ALA A 177 -8.43 -7.83 14.92
C ALA A 177 -9.30 -6.57 14.75
N ASN A 178 -9.03 -5.51 15.51
CA ASN A 178 -9.69 -4.21 15.42
C ASN A 178 -8.97 -3.22 14.47
N MET A 179 -7.97 -3.68 13.74
CA MET A 179 -7.35 -2.91 12.66
C MET A 179 -8.09 -3.13 11.33
N LEU A 180 -8.01 -2.14 10.48
CA LEU A 180 -8.43 -2.20 9.10
C LEU A 180 -7.20 -1.99 8.20
N MET A 181 -6.90 -2.93 7.29
CA MET A 181 -5.84 -2.76 6.28
C MET A 181 -6.45 -2.34 4.95
N VAL A 182 -5.97 -1.23 4.40
CA VAL A 182 -6.37 -0.68 3.10
C VAL A 182 -5.20 -0.79 2.14
N GLY A 183 -5.39 -1.44 1.00
CA GLY A 183 -4.32 -1.61 0.01
C GLY A 183 -4.84 -1.99 -1.37
N ASP A 184 -3.95 -1.95 -2.35
CA ASP A 184 -4.25 -2.28 -3.74
C ASP A 184 -3.64 -3.61 -4.20
N SER A 185 -2.88 -4.28 -3.34
CA SER A 185 -2.08 -5.43 -3.73
C SER A 185 -2.45 -6.73 -3.00
N ARG A 186 -2.02 -7.85 -3.59
CA ARG A 186 -2.09 -9.16 -2.93
C ARG A 186 -1.38 -9.16 -1.57
N ASN A 187 -0.29 -8.42 -1.41
CA ASN A 187 0.48 -8.39 -0.18
C ASN A 187 -0.32 -7.80 0.98
N ASP A 188 -1.14 -6.79 0.71
CA ASP A 188 -2.00 -6.14 1.71
C ASP A 188 -3.07 -7.07 2.23
N ILE A 189 -3.77 -7.72 1.29
CA ILE A 189 -4.87 -8.62 1.62
C ILE A 189 -4.37 -9.86 2.36
N LEU A 190 -3.24 -10.44 1.94
CA LEU A 190 -2.65 -11.59 2.62
C LEU A 190 -2.13 -11.23 4.02
N ALA A 191 -1.50 -10.06 4.19
CA ALA A 191 -1.05 -9.58 5.49
C ALA A 191 -2.23 -9.39 6.45
N ALA A 192 -3.31 -8.74 6.00
CA ALA A 192 -4.53 -8.55 6.77
C ALA A 192 -5.15 -9.89 7.21
N LYS A 193 -5.32 -10.83 6.30
CA LYS A 193 -5.86 -12.15 6.59
C LYS A 193 -4.99 -12.95 7.56
N ALA A 194 -3.67 -12.90 7.38
CA ALA A 194 -2.73 -13.58 8.26
C ALA A 194 -2.71 -12.95 9.67
N ALA A 195 -2.94 -11.65 9.77
CA ALA A 195 -3.07 -10.92 11.04
C ALA A 195 -4.44 -11.11 11.71
N GLY A 196 -5.45 -11.53 10.96
CA GLY A 196 -6.82 -11.66 11.43
C GLY A 196 -7.59 -10.35 11.50
N CYS A 197 -7.16 -9.30 10.77
CA CYS A 197 -7.86 -8.02 10.67
C CYS A 197 -8.64 -7.89 9.36
N PHE A 198 -9.54 -6.89 9.29
CA PHE A 198 -10.37 -6.63 8.13
C PHE A 198 -9.54 -6.00 6.99
N SER A 199 -9.88 -6.32 5.74
CA SER A 199 -9.17 -5.87 4.55
C SER A 199 -10.09 -5.12 3.58
N ILE A 200 -9.63 -3.95 3.13
CA ILE A 200 -10.24 -3.18 2.04
C ILE A 200 -9.29 -3.15 0.85
N GLY A 201 -9.78 -3.58 -0.30
CA GLY A 201 -9.10 -3.41 -1.57
C GLY A 201 -9.53 -2.12 -2.28
N VAL A 202 -8.57 -1.30 -2.72
CA VAL A 202 -8.86 -0.14 -3.57
C VAL A 202 -8.78 -0.53 -5.04
N THR A 203 -9.74 -0.07 -5.86
CA THR A 203 -9.86 -0.49 -7.28
C THR A 203 -9.13 0.45 -8.25
N PHE A 204 -8.52 1.52 -7.75
CA PHE A 204 -7.83 2.53 -8.54
C PHE A 204 -6.30 2.38 -8.53
N GLY A 205 -5.78 1.43 -7.73
CA GLY A 205 -4.34 1.16 -7.60
C GLY A 205 -3.77 0.31 -8.74
N TYR A 206 -2.58 -0.25 -8.53
CA TYR A 206 -1.85 -1.03 -9.54
C TYR A 206 -2.33 -2.48 -9.63
N GLY A 207 -2.87 -3.02 -8.54
CA GLY A 207 -3.34 -4.41 -8.47
C GLY A 207 -4.69 -4.61 -9.15
N ASP A 208 -4.84 -5.73 -9.85
CA ASP A 208 -6.14 -6.15 -10.38
C ASP A 208 -7.01 -6.76 -9.28
N MET A 209 -7.75 -5.90 -8.56
CA MET A 209 -8.66 -6.30 -7.49
C MET A 209 -9.80 -7.20 -8.00
N THR A 210 -10.15 -7.12 -9.29
CA THR A 210 -11.14 -8.02 -9.90
C THR A 210 -10.59 -9.44 -9.95
N LEU A 211 -9.34 -9.60 -10.38
CA LEU A 211 -8.66 -10.89 -10.40
C LEU A 211 -8.43 -11.43 -8.98
N LEU A 212 -7.93 -10.59 -8.07
CA LEU A 212 -7.69 -10.96 -6.67
C LEU A 212 -8.97 -11.41 -5.95
N SER A 213 -10.11 -10.86 -6.33
CA SER A 213 -11.42 -11.22 -5.74
C SER A 213 -11.95 -12.59 -6.19
N GLN A 214 -11.34 -13.22 -7.21
CA GLN A 214 -11.73 -14.55 -7.67
C GLN A 214 -11.13 -15.66 -6.80
N ASP A 215 -10.04 -15.39 -6.09
CA ASP A 215 -9.41 -16.34 -5.19
C ASP A 215 -9.75 -16.01 -3.73
N LYS A 216 -10.28 -16.97 -3.00
CA LYS A 216 -10.64 -16.81 -1.57
C LYS A 216 -9.46 -16.35 -0.71
N ALA A 217 -8.23 -16.73 -1.06
CA ALA A 217 -7.05 -16.35 -0.31
C ALA A 217 -6.71 -14.85 -0.46
N THR A 218 -7.00 -14.26 -1.62
CA THR A 218 -6.64 -12.88 -1.97
C THR A 218 -7.85 -11.95 -2.11
N LYS A 219 -9.08 -12.47 -1.94
CA LYS A 219 -10.28 -11.65 -1.98
C LYS A 219 -10.32 -10.72 -0.75
N PRO A 220 -10.36 -9.39 -0.92
CA PRO A 220 -10.59 -8.47 0.19
C PRO A 220 -12.00 -8.62 0.76
N ASP A 221 -12.21 -8.16 1.99
CA ASP A 221 -13.52 -8.19 2.63
C ASP A 221 -14.45 -7.13 2.04
N LEU A 222 -13.89 -5.99 1.61
CA LEU A 222 -14.60 -4.91 0.94
C LEU A 222 -13.77 -4.34 -0.21
N LEU A 223 -14.43 -3.87 -1.26
CA LEU A 223 -13.83 -3.08 -2.34
C LEU A 223 -14.37 -1.66 -2.31
N ILE A 224 -13.48 -0.69 -2.50
CA ILE A 224 -13.83 0.73 -2.61
C ILE A 224 -13.21 1.35 -3.87
N ARG A 225 -13.77 2.48 -4.31
CA ARG A 225 -13.35 3.25 -5.48
C ARG A 225 -12.72 4.59 -5.11
N ALA A 226 -12.92 5.03 -3.85
CA ALA A 226 -12.36 6.26 -3.31
C ALA A 226 -12.20 6.13 -1.79
N LEU A 227 -11.20 6.77 -1.19
CA LEU A 227 -10.93 6.67 0.24
C LEU A 227 -12.06 7.20 1.15
N PRO A 228 -12.85 8.23 0.77
CA PRO A 228 -14.01 8.65 1.57
C PRO A 228 -15.02 7.54 1.85
N GLU A 229 -15.13 6.52 0.99
CA GLU A 229 -16.03 5.38 1.20
C GLU A 229 -15.68 4.60 2.48
N ILE A 230 -14.43 4.66 2.97
CA ILE A 230 -14.04 4.04 4.24
C ILE A 230 -14.83 4.69 5.39
N TYR A 231 -14.84 6.03 5.42
CA TYR A 231 -15.59 6.78 6.43
C TYR A 231 -17.08 6.46 6.39
N GLU A 232 -17.67 6.38 5.20
CA GLU A 232 -19.10 6.05 5.02
C GLU A 232 -19.42 4.66 5.57
N ASN A 233 -18.51 3.69 5.40
CA ASN A 233 -18.68 2.34 5.90
C ASN A 233 -18.42 2.20 7.41
N LEU A 234 -17.62 3.10 8.02
CA LEU A 234 -17.36 3.12 9.45
C LEU A 234 -18.45 3.86 10.24
N GLN A 235 -19.29 4.66 9.58
CA GLN A 235 -20.42 5.32 10.25
C GLN A 235 -21.53 4.30 10.55
N PRO A 236 -22.12 4.33 11.77
CA PRO A 236 -23.31 3.53 12.04
C PRO A 236 -24.39 3.89 11.03
N GLN A 237 -24.92 2.88 10.33
CA GLN A 237 -26.02 3.06 9.39
C GLN A 237 -27.19 3.69 10.16
N LYS A 238 -27.53 4.94 9.87
CA LYS A 238 -28.80 5.51 10.34
C LYS A 238 -29.91 4.63 9.79
N ASN A 239 -30.67 3.98 10.69
CA ASN A 239 -31.83 3.20 10.31
C ASN A 239 -32.73 4.05 9.40
N LYS A 240 -32.93 3.58 8.17
CA LYS A 240 -33.86 4.20 7.20
C LYS A 240 -35.34 3.99 7.56
N ASP A 241 -35.59 3.56 8.78
CA ASP A 241 -36.96 3.22 9.27
C ASP A 241 -37.61 4.34 10.14
N GLU A 242 -37.03 5.56 10.13
CA GLU A 242 -37.66 6.74 10.77
C GLU A 242 -37.96 7.84 9.73
N GLU A 243 -38.80 7.52 8.73
CA GLU A 243 -39.62 8.51 8.00
C GLU A 243 -41.06 8.02 7.84
#